data_5d33b1711401048b8bab9c7baa39eadd
#
_entry.id   5d33b1711401048b8bab9c7baa39eadd
#
_cell.length_a   1.000
_cell.length_b   1.000
_cell.length_c   1.000
_cell.angle_alpha   90.00
_cell.angle_beta   90.00
_cell.angle_gamma   90.00
#
_symmetry.space_group_name_H-M   'P 1'
#
loop_
_entity.id
_entity.type
_entity.pdbx_description
1 polymer ?
#
loop_
_entity_poly.entity_id
_entity_poly.type
_entity_poly.pdbx_seq_one_letter_code
_entity_poly.pdbx_strand_id
1 'polypeptide(L)'
;MLAKDVMTANVISVSEDTPVHDVIALLLKYRISAVPVVDHAMRVTGIVSEGDLLRSEDTNHALAWRTRWLDVVFGSRSVAAMAAPGRTAGSVMTRPAITVDENTPLPMVAALLERHRIKRVPVLREDRLAGIVSRANLLHGLANTIIDHHEPGAAEDRRIRQDLMKILLDEHKLDTVLVNVVVADGHVRLWGTVESTEEALAAERAAKAMHGVKSVENNLSTGPMSGVPL
;
A
#
# COMPACT_ATOMS: atom_id res chain seq x y z
N MET A 1 -16.41 -8.31 7.13
CA MET A 1 -15.00 -7.92 6.94
C MET A 1 -14.88 -6.41 7.03
N LEU A 2 -13.86 -5.92 7.73
CA LEU A 2 -13.57 -4.52 7.98
C LEU A 2 -12.26 -4.11 7.29
N ALA A 3 -11.99 -2.81 7.18
CA ALA A 3 -10.75 -2.28 6.58
C ALA A 3 -9.49 -2.88 7.21
N LYS A 4 -9.45 -2.98 8.56
CA LYS A 4 -8.33 -3.57 9.32
C LYS A 4 -8.05 -5.04 9.00
N ASP A 5 -9.02 -5.78 8.47
CA ASP A 5 -8.86 -7.22 8.18
C ASP A 5 -8.05 -7.46 6.90
N VAL A 6 -7.97 -6.47 6.00
CA VAL A 6 -7.31 -6.57 4.68
C VAL A 6 -6.27 -5.50 4.40
N MET A 7 -6.22 -4.41 5.18
CA MET A 7 -5.30 -3.30 4.94
C MET A 7 -3.83 -3.75 4.97
N THR A 8 -2.97 -3.10 4.22
CA THR A 8 -1.54 -3.13 4.45
C THR A 8 -1.25 -2.27 5.68
N ALA A 9 -0.75 -2.88 6.76
CA ALA A 9 -0.55 -2.20 8.05
C ALA A 9 0.78 -1.42 8.11
N ASN A 10 1.85 -1.95 7.48
CA ASN A 10 3.12 -1.24 7.40
C ASN A 10 3.09 -0.30 6.20
N VAL A 11 2.78 0.97 6.44
CA VAL A 11 2.56 1.98 5.38
C VAL A 11 3.76 2.90 5.29
N ILE A 12 4.34 2.99 4.08
CA ILE A 12 5.29 4.06 3.77
C ILE A 12 4.53 5.38 3.76
N SER A 13 4.95 6.32 4.59
CA SER A 13 4.43 7.67 4.64
C SER A 13 5.58 8.68 4.62
N VAL A 14 5.27 9.92 4.27
CA VAL A 14 6.22 11.02 4.19
C VAL A 14 5.70 12.23 4.97
N SER A 15 6.59 13.17 5.32
CA SER A 15 6.19 14.47 5.88
C SER A 15 5.89 15.47 4.76
N GLU A 16 5.23 16.59 5.10
CA GLU A 16 4.97 17.68 4.14
C GLU A 16 6.26 18.28 3.55
N ASP A 17 7.35 18.28 4.33
CA ASP A 17 8.64 18.83 3.92
C ASP A 17 9.47 17.86 3.08
N THR A 18 9.05 16.61 2.90
CA THR A 18 9.78 15.61 2.11
C THR A 18 9.91 16.10 0.66
N PRO A 19 11.13 16.18 0.11
CA PRO A 19 11.35 16.60 -1.28
C PRO A 19 10.63 15.68 -2.27
N VAL A 20 10.08 16.24 -3.34
CA VAL A 20 9.33 15.47 -4.35
C VAL A 20 10.17 14.37 -4.98
N HIS A 21 11.49 14.57 -5.17
CA HIS A 21 12.36 13.53 -5.73
C HIS A 21 12.47 12.30 -4.81
N ASP A 22 12.46 12.49 -3.48
CA ASP A 22 12.46 11.38 -2.53
C ASP A 22 11.12 10.64 -2.56
N VAL A 23 10.01 11.36 -2.71
CA VAL A 23 8.68 10.74 -2.90
C VAL A 23 8.69 9.87 -4.16
N ILE A 24 9.23 10.37 -5.29
CA ILE A 24 9.35 9.61 -6.53
C ILE A 24 10.19 8.35 -6.32
N ALA A 25 11.35 8.49 -5.66
CA ALA A 25 12.23 7.35 -5.36
C ALA A 25 11.51 6.28 -4.53
N LEU A 26 10.73 6.67 -3.52
CA LEU A 26 9.91 5.74 -2.71
C LEU A 26 8.85 5.03 -3.55
N LEU A 27 8.10 5.76 -4.40
CA LEU A 27 7.08 5.15 -5.25
C LEU A 27 7.67 4.11 -6.20
N LEU A 28 8.83 4.41 -6.80
CA LEU A 28 9.53 3.50 -7.71
C LEU A 28 10.13 2.30 -6.98
N LYS A 29 10.86 2.55 -5.87
CA LYS A 29 11.49 1.51 -5.06
C LYS A 29 10.49 0.46 -4.60
N TYR A 30 9.36 0.92 -4.04
CA TYR A 30 8.35 0.03 -3.46
C TYR A 30 7.22 -0.31 -4.44
N ARG A 31 7.31 0.14 -5.71
CA ARG A 31 6.29 -0.10 -6.75
C ARG A 31 4.88 0.26 -6.27
N ILE A 32 4.76 1.33 -5.50
CA ILE A 32 3.50 1.86 -4.99
C ILE A 32 3.09 3.11 -5.76
N SER A 33 1.81 3.34 -5.94
CA SER A 33 1.29 4.45 -6.76
C SER A 33 0.83 5.66 -5.94
N ALA A 34 0.96 5.63 -4.61
CA ALA A 34 0.75 6.78 -3.74
C ALA A 34 1.31 6.54 -2.34
N VAL A 35 1.64 7.63 -1.64
CA VAL A 35 2.06 7.65 -0.24
C VAL A 35 1.21 8.65 0.55
N PRO A 36 0.74 8.30 1.76
CA PRO A 36 0.15 9.26 2.68
C PRO A 36 1.19 10.28 3.15
N VAL A 37 0.75 11.51 3.31
CA VAL A 37 1.52 12.58 3.97
C VAL A 37 1.00 12.73 5.38
N VAL A 38 1.90 12.70 6.36
CA VAL A 38 1.55 12.73 7.78
C VAL A 38 2.28 13.84 8.53
N ASP A 39 1.67 14.30 9.60
CA ASP A 39 2.32 15.18 10.57
C ASP A 39 3.14 14.38 11.60
N HIS A 40 3.81 15.09 12.53
CA HIS A 40 4.61 14.49 13.60
C HIS A 40 3.80 13.61 14.56
N ALA A 41 2.47 13.77 14.62
CA ALA A 41 1.56 12.94 15.41
C ALA A 41 1.01 11.75 14.62
N MET A 42 1.53 11.48 13.40
CA MET A 42 1.06 10.45 12.46
C MET A 42 -0.38 10.67 11.96
N ARG A 43 -0.89 11.90 11.99
CA ARG A 43 -2.19 12.24 11.40
C ARG A 43 -2.02 12.50 9.91
N VAL A 44 -2.93 11.98 9.11
CA VAL A 44 -2.88 12.13 7.65
C VAL A 44 -3.30 13.55 7.27
N THR A 45 -2.38 14.32 6.70
CA THR A 45 -2.62 15.69 6.22
C THR A 45 -2.93 15.74 4.74
N GLY A 46 -2.47 14.73 3.97
CA GLY A 46 -2.68 14.64 2.53
C GLY A 46 -2.27 13.27 1.98
N ILE A 47 -2.29 13.16 0.67
CA ILE A 47 -1.79 12.00 -0.07
C ILE A 47 -1.10 12.48 -1.35
N VAL A 48 0.07 11.91 -1.66
CA VAL A 48 0.75 12.12 -2.94
C VAL A 48 0.62 10.87 -3.77
N SER A 49 0.09 10.99 -4.98
CA SER A 49 -0.04 9.91 -5.95
C SER A 49 0.75 10.20 -7.23
N GLU A 50 0.93 9.18 -8.07
CA GLU A 50 1.49 9.33 -9.42
C GLU A 50 0.76 10.44 -10.19
N GLY A 51 -0.57 10.53 -10.06
CA GLY A 51 -1.38 11.54 -10.72
C GLY A 51 -1.07 12.98 -10.25
N ASP A 52 -0.73 13.17 -8.98
CA ASP A 52 -0.36 14.48 -8.43
C ASP A 52 1.02 14.94 -8.93
N LEU A 53 1.95 13.98 -9.03
CA LEU A 53 3.30 14.23 -9.56
C LEU A 53 3.29 14.55 -11.07
N LEU A 54 2.36 13.95 -11.81
CA LEU A 54 2.22 14.15 -13.27
C LEU A 54 1.38 15.37 -13.64
N ARG A 55 0.64 15.97 -12.68
CA ARG A 55 -0.06 17.23 -12.87
C ARG A 55 0.96 18.38 -12.84
N SER A 56 1.42 18.84 -14.00
CA SER A 56 2.10 20.12 -14.08
C SER A 56 1.06 21.24 -14.01
N GLU A 57 1.38 22.34 -13.28
CA GLU A 57 0.51 23.51 -13.12
C GLU A 57 0.25 24.28 -14.43
N ASP A 58 0.82 23.88 -15.55
CA ASP A 58 0.57 24.47 -16.87
C ASP A 58 -0.76 23.98 -17.44
N THR A 59 -1.81 24.73 -17.15
CA THR A 59 -3.22 24.50 -17.51
C THR A 59 -3.54 24.54 -19.01
N ASN A 60 -2.57 24.55 -19.93
CA ASN A 60 -2.83 24.69 -21.37
C ASN A 60 -2.58 23.44 -22.23
N HIS A 61 -2.25 22.29 -21.68
CA HIS A 61 -1.97 21.12 -22.52
C HIS A 61 -2.57 19.80 -21.99
N ALA A 62 -3.90 19.68 -22.07
CA ALA A 62 -4.59 18.41 -21.80
C ALA A 62 -4.20 17.26 -22.75
N LEU A 63 -3.48 17.53 -23.85
CA LEU A 63 -2.93 16.54 -24.78
C LEU A 63 -1.45 16.18 -24.48
N ALA A 64 -0.71 17.06 -23.81
CA ALA A 64 0.73 16.88 -23.59
C ALA A 64 1.08 15.80 -22.56
N TRP A 65 0.14 15.37 -21.69
CA TRP A 65 0.42 14.37 -20.68
C TRP A 65 0.63 12.96 -21.26
N ARG A 66 -0.03 12.62 -22.39
CA ARG A 66 0.12 11.31 -23.04
C ARG A 66 1.46 11.14 -23.75
N THR A 67 1.99 12.22 -24.33
CA THR A 67 3.33 12.26 -24.94
C THR A 67 4.44 12.43 -23.91
N ARG A 68 4.19 13.17 -22.85
CA ARG A 68 5.16 13.42 -21.77
C ARG A 68 5.46 12.18 -20.94
N TRP A 69 4.52 11.24 -20.83
CA TRP A 69 4.76 9.93 -20.24
C TRP A 69 5.84 9.13 -20.98
N LEU A 70 5.81 9.18 -22.30
CA LEU A 70 6.82 8.55 -23.15
C LEU A 70 8.18 9.25 -23.00
N ASP A 71 8.22 10.57 -22.82
CA ASP A 71 9.44 11.34 -22.60
C ASP A 71 10.05 11.09 -21.22
N VAL A 72 9.23 10.83 -20.19
CA VAL A 72 9.71 10.44 -18.84
C VAL A 72 10.30 9.03 -18.85
N VAL A 73 9.70 8.12 -19.62
CA VAL A 73 10.19 6.73 -19.74
C VAL A 73 11.43 6.64 -20.65
N PHE A 74 11.58 7.55 -21.63
CA PHE A 74 12.60 7.48 -22.67
C PHE A 74 13.52 8.71 -22.76
N GLY A 75 13.34 9.78 -21.95
CA GLY A 75 14.12 11.00 -22.12
C GLY A 75 14.43 11.77 -20.82
N SER A 76 15.69 12.09 -20.67
CA SER A 76 16.35 12.69 -19.48
C SER A 76 15.90 14.10 -19.09
N ARG A 77 15.05 14.79 -19.85
CA ARG A 77 14.70 16.21 -19.61
C ARG A 77 13.48 16.45 -18.71
N SER A 78 12.55 15.50 -18.64
CA SER A 78 11.29 15.67 -17.87
C SER A 78 11.46 15.35 -16.39
N VAL A 79 12.40 14.48 -16.02
CA VAL A 79 12.73 14.16 -14.62
C VAL A 79 13.28 15.40 -13.90
N ALA A 80 14.10 16.20 -14.57
CA ALA A 80 14.67 17.44 -14.02
C ALA A 80 13.60 18.51 -13.70
N ALA A 81 12.51 18.58 -14.49
CA ALA A 81 11.43 19.51 -14.23
C ALA A 81 10.51 19.07 -13.07
N MET A 82 10.37 17.75 -12.85
CA MET A 82 9.67 17.19 -11.69
C MET A 82 10.47 17.32 -10.40
N ALA A 83 11.79 17.28 -10.51
CA ALA A 83 12.74 17.46 -9.42
C ALA A 83 13.17 18.93 -9.24
N ALA A 84 12.33 19.89 -9.65
CA ALA A 84 12.65 21.31 -9.47
C ALA A 84 13.03 21.59 -8.02
N PRO A 85 14.14 22.29 -7.76
CA PRO A 85 14.58 22.58 -6.41
C PRO A 85 13.50 23.28 -5.60
N GLY A 86 13.21 22.78 -4.39
CA GLY A 86 12.25 23.36 -3.47
C GLY A 86 10.82 22.83 -3.52
N ARG A 87 10.47 21.88 -4.41
CA ARG A 87 9.14 21.22 -4.35
C ARG A 87 9.13 20.13 -3.28
N THR A 88 8.13 20.19 -2.42
CA THR A 88 7.92 19.23 -1.33
C THR A 88 6.61 18.45 -1.50
N ALA A 89 6.45 17.34 -0.76
CA ALA A 89 5.22 16.57 -0.73
C ALA A 89 4.01 17.44 -0.42
N GLY A 90 4.13 18.36 0.54
CA GLY A 90 3.09 19.31 0.92
C GLY A 90 2.67 20.26 -0.21
N SER A 91 3.58 20.59 -1.14
CA SER A 91 3.28 21.47 -2.27
C SER A 91 2.53 20.78 -3.41
N VAL A 92 2.56 19.45 -3.49
CA VAL A 92 1.97 18.67 -4.59
C VAL A 92 0.84 17.75 -4.15
N MET A 93 0.70 17.45 -2.86
CA MET A 93 -0.29 16.52 -2.35
C MET A 93 -1.73 16.96 -2.59
N THR A 94 -2.62 16.00 -2.76
CA THR A 94 -4.06 16.21 -2.65
C THR A 94 -4.44 16.35 -1.17
N ARG A 95 -5.11 17.45 -0.81
CA ARG A 95 -5.64 17.68 0.53
C ARG A 95 -7.06 18.29 0.47
N PRO A 96 -7.97 17.93 1.42
CA PRO A 96 -7.74 16.90 2.42
C PRO A 96 -7.67 15.49 1.78
N ALA A 97 -6.91 14.57 2.38
CA ALA A 97 -6.96 13.17 1.97
C ALA A 97 -8.30 12.55 2.38
N ILE A 98 -8.85 11.72 1.49
CA ILE A 98 -9.98 10.87 1.84
C ILE A 98 -9.44 9.71 2.68
N THR A 99 -9.99 9.50 3.86
CA THR A 99 -9.59 8.47 4.82
C THR A 99 -10.78 7.64 5.28
N VAL A 100 -10.54 6.47 5.87
CA VAL A 100 -11.55 5.64 6.51
C VAL A 100 -11.06 5.19 7.88
N ASP A 101 -12.00 4.91 8.81
CA ASP A 101 -11.68 4.25 10.08
C ASP A 101 -11.37 2.77 9.86
N GLU A 102 -10.52 2.18 10.70
CA GLU A 102 -10.13 0.76 10.62
C GLU A 102 -11.31 -0.22 10.75
N ASN A 103 -12.40 0.23 11.35
CA ASN A 103 -13.62 -0.55 11.50
C ASN A 103 -14.64 -0.30 10.37
N THR A 104 -14.28 0.45 9.34
CA THR A 104 -15.15 0.69 8.18
C THR A 104 -15.38 -0.63 7.43
N PRO A 105 -16.65 -1.02 7.15
CA PRO A 105 -16.97 -2.20 6.34
C PRO A 105 -16.38 -2.11 4.93
N LEU A 106 -15.85 -3.22 4.41
CA LEU A 106 -15.23 -3.25 3.07
C LEU A 106 -16.15 -2.79 1.93
N PRO A 107 -17.46 -3.11 1.91
CA PRO A 107 -18.35 -2.57 0.87
C PRO A 107 -18.40 -1.04 0.87
N MET A 108 -18.31 -0.39 2.04
CA MET A 108 -18.24 1.07 2.13
C MET A 108 -16.89 1.60 1.62
N VAL A 109 -15.79 0.91 1.93
CA VAL A 109 -14.47 1.27 1.38
C VAL A 109 -14.48 1.15 -0.14
N ALA A 110 -15.05 0.07 -0.70
CA ALA A 110 -15.16 -0.13 -2.14
C ALA A 110 -15.98 0.99 -2.82
N ALA A 111 -17.16 1.31 -2.26
CA ALA A 111 -18.02 2.39 -2.76
C ALA A 111 -17.29 3.76 -2.72
N LEU A 112 -16.49 4.01 -1.68
CA LEU A 112 -15.71 5.24 -1.55
C LEU A 112 -14.61 5.33 -2.61
N LEU A 113 -13.86 4.24 -2.85
CA LEU A 113 -12.83 4.20 -3.89
C LEU A 113 -13.42 4.43 -5.29
N GLU A 114 -14.60 3.87 -5.56
CA GLU A 114 -15.32 4.04 -6.82
C GLU A 114 -15.84 5.47 -6.99
N ARG A 115 -16.59 5.96 -5.98
CA ARG A 115 -17.20 7.30 -5.98
C ARG A 115 -16.17 8.40 -6.24
N HIS A 116 -15.01 8.31 -5.58
CA HIS A 116 -13.94 9.30 -5.69
C HIS A 116 -12.92 8.99 -6.79
N ARG A 117 -13.09 7.87 -7.52
CA ARG A 117 -12.19 7.40 -8.57
C ARG A 117 -10.73 7.28 -8.12
N ILE A 118 -10.53 6.89 -6.84
CA ILE A 118 -9.21 6.69 -6.24
C ILE A 118 -8.85 5.19 -6.20
N LYS A 119 -7.55 4.90 -6.17
CA LYS A 119 -7.04 3.52 -6.18
C LYS A 119 -6.79 2.97 -4.79
N ARG A 120 -6.65 3.84 -3.79
CA ARG A 120 -6.35 3.48 -2.39
C ARG A 120 -6.84 4.56 -1.42
N VAL A 121 -6.98 4.20 -0.16
CA VAL A 121 -7.44 5.06 0.91
C VAL A 121 -6.64 4.77 2.19
N PRO A 122 -6.06 5.79 2.85
CA PRO A 122 -5.46 5.62 4.17
C PRO A 122 -6.52 5.20 5.19
N VAL A 123 -6.12 4.30 6.08
CA VAL A 123 -6.94 3.78 7.18
C VAL A 123 -6.45 4.39 8.48
N LEU A 124 -7.37 4.90 9.28
CA LEU A 124 -7.05 5.55 10.55
C LEU A 124 -7.47 4.68 11.73
N ARG A 125 -6.68 4.77 12.80
CA ARG A 125 -7.01 4.34 14.16
C ARG A 125 -6.76 5.52 15.08
N GLU A 126 -7.78 5.98 15.79
CA GLU A 126 -7.67 7.14 16.70
C GLU A 126 -7.02 8.35 15.99
N ASP A 127 -7.50 8.69 14.81
CA ASP A 127 -7.02 9.76 13.92
C ASP A 127 -5.56 9.63 13.43
N ARG A 128 -4.90 8.50 13.69
CA ARG A 128 -3.54 8.23 13.22
C ARG A 128 -3.53 7.22 12.09
N LEU A 129 -2.55 7.33 11.20
CA LEU A 129 -2.35 6.37 10.12
C LEU A 129 -2.07 4.97 10.69
N ALA A 130 -2.97 4.02 10.44
CA ALA A 130 -2.87 2.63 10.86
C ALA A 130 -2.63 1.67 9.70
N GLY A 131 -2.99 2.07 8.48
CA GLY A 131 -2.89 1.20 7.31
C GLY A 131 -3.27 1.92 6.03
N ILE A 132 -3.28 1.16 4.94
CA ILE A 132 -3.80 1.61 3.65
C ILE A 132 -4.57 0.48 2.99
N VAL A 133 -5.73 0.78 2.40
CA VAL A 133 -6.51 -0.18 1.60
C VAL A 133 -6.48 0.24 0.14
N SER A 134 -6.07 -0.68 -0.72
CA SER A 134 -6.10 -0.55 -2.18
C SER A 134 -7.20 -1.44 -2.79
N ARG A 135 -7.47 -1.27 -4.09
CA ARG A 135 -8.36 -2.17 -4.82
C ARG A 135 -7.88 -3.64 -4.78
N ALA A 136 -6.56 -3.87 -4.79
CA ALA A 136 -6.00 -5.20 -4.65
C ALA A 136 -6.34 -5.82 -3.29
N ASN A 137 -6.23 -5.05 -2.19
CA ASN A 137 -6.62 -5.53 -0.87
C ASN A 137 -8.10 -5.95 -0.82
N LEU A 138 -9.00 -5.20 -1.49
CA LEU A 138 -10.41 -5.58 -1.59
C LEU A 138 -10.60 -6.91 -2.33
N LEU A 139 -9.86 -7.12 -3.44
CA LEU A 139 -9.91 -8.38 -4.19
C LEU A 139 -9.38 -9.56 -3.37
N HIS A 140 -8.29 -9.36 -2.63
CA HIS A 140 -7.76 -10.39 -1.71
C HIS A 140 -8.78 -10.75 -0.63
N GLY A 141 -9.49 -9.76 -0.07
CA GLY A 141 -10.57 -9.99 0.87
C GLY A 141 -11.75 -10.76 0.26
N LEU A 142 -12.17 -10.39 -0.96
CA LEU A 142 -13.25 -11.05 -1.68
C LEU A 142 -12.90 -12.50 -2.03
N ALA A 143 -11.66 -12.78 -2.41
CA ALA A 143 -11.22 -14.14 -2.75
C ALA A 143 -11.49 -15.12 -1.60
N ASN A 144 -11.23 -14.72 -0.35
CA ASN A 144 -11.51 -15.54 0.83
C ASN A 144 -13.01 -15.82 1.02
N THR A 145 -13.86 -14.85 0.76
CA THR A 145 -15.32 -14.99 0.98
C THR A 145 -16.00 -15.78 -0.14
N ILE A 146 -15.59 -15.55 -1.39
CA ILE A 146 -16.27 -16.15 -2.57
C ILE A 146 -15.76 -17.57 -2.83
N ILE A 147 -14.46 -17.81 -2.70
CA ILE A 147 -13.85 -19.09 -3.08
C ILE A 147 -14.04 -20.12 -1.98
N ASP A 148 -13.89 -19.76 -0.71
CA ASP A 148 -13.87 -20.72 0.39
C ASP A 148 -15.05 -20.59 1.35
N HIS A 149 -15.98 -19.65 1.14
CA HIS A 149 -17.10 -19.37 2.04
C HIS A 149 -16.70 -19.08 3.49
N HIS A 150 -15.46 -18.64 3.74
CA HIS A 150 -14.96 -18.25 5.05
C HIS A 150 -15.17 -16.76 5.28
N GLU A 151 -15.78 -16.40 6.39
CA GLU A 151 -15.94 -15.00 6.79
C GLU A 151 -14.73 -14.57 7.65
N PRO A 152 -13.80 -13.75 7.10
CA PRO A 152 -12.72 -13.19 7.90
C PRO A 152 -13.26 -12.20 8.91
N GLY A 153 -12.55 -12.05 10.01
CA GLY A 153 -12.85 -11.01 10.98
C GLY A 153 -13.22 -11.49 12.37
N ALA A 154 -13.13 -12.79 12.64
CA ALA A 154 -13.12 -13.29 14.00
C ALA A 154 -11.97 -12.68 14.81
N ALA A 155 -12.12 -12.54 16.11
CA ALA A 155 -11.06 -11.98 16.97
C ALA A 155 -9.77 -12.80 16.87
N GLU A 156 -9.89 -14.12 16.73
CA GLU A 156 -8.74 -15.03 16.56
C GLU A 156 -8.03 -14.82 15.22
N ASP A 157 -8.75 -14.66 14.10
CA ASP A 157 -8.17 -14.37 12.80
C ASP A 157 -7.35 -13.07 12.82
N ARG A 158 -7.86 -12.04 13.50
CA ARG A 158 -7.13 -10.77 13.65
C ARG A 158 -5.87 -10.94 14.47
N ARG A 159 -5.93 -11.76 15.53
CA ARG A 159 -4.76 -12.06 16.34
C ARG A 159 -3.71 -12.82 15.55
N ILE A 160 -4.08 -13.91 14.86
CA ILE A 160 -3.20 -14.65 13.97
C ILE A 160 -2.53 -13.71 12.97
N ARG A 161 -3.32 -12.83 12.33
CA ARG A 161 -2.82 -11.87 11.36
C ARG A 161 -1.80 -10.89 11.98
N GLN A 162 -2.10 -10.31 13.13
CA GLN A 162 -1.22 -9.35 13.81
C GLN A 162 0.08 -10.01 14.25
N ASP A 163 0.01 -11.18 14.86
CA ASP A 163 1.17 -11.92 15.34
C ASP A 163 2.05 -12.37 14.17
N LEU A 164 1.44 -12.85 13.07
CA LEU A 164 2.17 -13.24 11.86
C LEU A 164 2.88 -12.04 11.24
N MET A 165 2.20 -10.90 11.06
CA MET A 165 2.81 -9.69 10.51
C MET A 165 4.01 -9.23 11.35
N LYS A 166 3.92 -9.36 12.68
CA LYS A 166 5.03 -9.05 13.58
C LYS A 166 6.20 -10.02 13.41
N ILE A 167 5.94 -11.32 13.34
CA ILE A 167 6.98 -12.34 13.11
C ILE A 167 7.69 -12.09 11.77
N LEU A 168 6.94 -11.83 10.71
CA LEU A 168 7.49 -11.56 9.38
C LEU A 168 8.41 -10.33 9.39
N LEU A 169 8.04 -9.28 10.10
CA LEU A 169 8.84 -8.06 10.21
C LEU A 169 10.07 -8.25 11.13
N ASP A 170 9.86 -8.75 12.34
CA ASP A 170 10.88 -8.76 13.39
C ASP A 170 11.90 -9.89 13.20
N GLU A 171 11.45 -11.11 12.89
CA GLU A 171 12.29 -12.29 12.82
C GLU A 171 12.82 -12.56 11.42
N HIS A 172 11.98 -12.42 10.40
CA HIS A 172 12.34 -12.69 9.02
C HIS A 172 12.80 -11.45 8.26
N LYS A 173 12.69 -10.23 8.88
CA LYS A 173 13.04 -8.93 8.28
C LYS A 173 12.43 -8.69 6.91
N LEU A 174 11.28 -9.33 6.66
CA LEU A 174 10.56 -9.14 5.41
C LEU A 174 10.03 -7.73 5.31
N ASP A 175 10.13 -7.13 4.13
CA ASP A 175 9.50 -5.83 3.88
C ASP A 175 7.98 -6.00 3.76
N THR A 176 7.31 -5.95 4.92
CA THR A 176 5.86 -6.15 5.03
C THR A 176 5.02 -5.05 4.35
N VAL A 177 5.67 -4.01 3.79
CA VAL A 177 5.00 -3.02 2.92
C VAL A 177 4.43 -3.68 1.67
N LEU A 178 5.14 -4.69 1.13
CA LEU A 178 4.77 -5.40 -0.08
C LEU A 178 4.06 -6.73 0.17
N VAL A 179 3.90 -7.12 1.44
CA VAL A 179 3.23 -8.36 1.84
C VAL A 179 1.87 -8.03 2.46
N ASN A 180 0.83 -8.69 1.97
CA ASN A 180 -0.51 -8.64 2.54
C ASN A 180 -0.90 -10.02 3.07
N VAL A 181 -1.36 -10.05 4.31
CA VAL A 181 -1.84 -11.26 4.99
C VAL A 181 -3.34 -11.13 5.19
N VAL A 182 -4.10 -12.11 4.73
CA VAL A 182 -5.53 -12.23 5.02
C VAL A 182 -5.78 -13.55 5.75
N VAL A 183 -6.51 -13.48 6.85
CA VAL A 183 -6.87 -14.67 7.64
C VAL A 183 -8.38 -14.76 7.73
N ALA A 184 -8.91 -15.95 7.48
CA ALA A 184 -10.34 -16.23 7.56
C ALA A 184 -10.55 -17.64 8.10
N ASP A 185 -11.20 -17.76 9.26
CA ASP A 185 -11.44 -19.04 9.95
C ASP A 185 -10.15 -19.90 10.10
N GLY A 186 -9.04 -19.24 10.44
CA GLY A 186 -7.73 -19.90 10.56
C GLY A 186 -7.05 -20.27 9.23
N HIS A 187 -7.65 -19.95 8.09
CA HIS A 187 -7.02 -20.08 6.78
C HIS A 187 -6.24 -18.84 6.43
N VAL A 188 -4.93 -18.96 6.29
CA VAL A 188 -4.00 -17.86 6.02
C VAL A 188 -3.69 -17.81 4.53
N ARG A 189 -3.83 -16.62 3.93
CA ARG A 189 -3.36 -16.33 2.57
C ARG A 189 -2.33 -15.22 2.59
N LEU A 190 -1.18 -15.52 1.98
CA LEU A 190 -0.07 -14.59 1.81
C LEU A 190 -0.09 -14.08 0.37
N TRP A 191 -0.13 -12.76 0.20
CA TRP A 191 -0.12 -12.08 -1.09
C TRP A 191 0.99 -11.05 -1.14
N GLY A 192 1.53 -10.82 -2.32
CA GLY A 192 2.50 -9.73 -2.51
C GLY A 192 3.78 -10.15 -3.17
N THR A 193 4.85 -9.39 -2.90
CA THR A 193 6.16 -9.62 -3.50
C THR A 193 7.23 -9.66 -2.42
N VAL A 194 8.14 -10.60 -2.53
CA VAL A 194 9.33 -10.79 -1.68
C VAL A 194 10.60 -10.82 -2.54
N GLU A 195 11.76 -10.67 -1.93
CA GLU A 195 13.03 -10.61 -2.67
C GLU A 195 13.47 -11.97 -3.21
N SER A 196 13.13 -13.04 -2.50
CA SER A 196 13.58 -14.39 -2.84
C SER A 196 12.52 -15.46 -2.57
N THR A 197 12.72 -16.63 -3.21
CA THR A 197 11.92 -17.83 -2.93
C THR A 197 12.13 -18.29 -1.48
N GLU A 198 13.30 -18.08 -0.92
CA GLU A 198 13.61 -18.42 0.46
C GLU A 198 12.76 -17.63 1.44
N GLU A 199 12.59 -16.33 1.19
CA GLU A 199 11.69 -15.48 1.97
C GLU A 199 10.23 -15.92 1.86
N ALA A 200 9.76 -16.26 0.65
CA ALA A 200 8.41 -16.77 0.46
C ALA A 200 8.16 -18.03 1.26
N LEU A 201 9.12 -18.96 1.25
CA LEU A 201 9.05 -20.20 2.03
C LEU A 201 9.19 -19.95 3.53
N ALA A 202 9.98 -18.96 3.95
CA ALA A 202 10.10 -18.58 5.35
C ALA A 202 8.78 -18.04 5.89
N ALA A 203 8.11 -17.16 5.13
CA ALA A 203 6.80 -16.63 5.47
C ALA A 203 5.74 -17.74 5.60
N GLU A 204 5.76 -18.69 4.68
CA GLU A 204 4.85 -19.84 4.73
C GLU A 204 5.09 -20.72 5.96
N ARG A 205 6.36 -21.02 6.28
CA ARG A 205 6.72 -21.80 7.48
C ARG A 205 6.30 -21.08 8.76
N ALA A 206 6.55 -19.77 8.84
CA ALA A 206 6.13 -18.95 9.97
C ALA A 206 4.61 -19.01 10.15
N ALA A 207 3.84 -18.86 9.08
CA ALA A 207 2.38 -18.97 9.14
C ALA A 207 1.91 -20.37 9.59
N LYS A 208 2.49 -21.44 9.06
CA LYS A 208 2.14 -22.83 9.44
C LYS A 208 2.47 -23.17 10.89
N ALA A 209 3.45 -22.49 11.48
CA ALA A 209 3.86 -22.73 12.88
C ALA A 209 2.94 -22.06 13.90
N MET A 210 2.05 -21.17 13.47
CA MET A 210 1.20 -20.43 14.39
C MET A 210 0.03 -21.25 14.92
N HIS A 211 -0.26 -21.04 16.20
CA HIS A 211 -1.45 -21.64 16.82
C HIS A 211 -2.74 -21.09 16.18
N GLY A 212 -3.70 -21.98 15.92
CA GLY A 212 -4.98 -21.61 15.31
C GLY A 212 -4.98 -21.58 13.79
N VAL A 213 -3.83 -21.71 13.13
CA VAL A 213 -3.75 -21.80 11.67
C VAL A 213 -4.11 -23.21 11.20
N LYS A 214 -5.13 -23.29 10.34
CA LYS A 214 -5.63 -24.55 9.74
C LYS A 214 -4.97 -24.85 8.39
N SER A 215 -4.74 -23.83 7.58
CA SER A 215 -4.05 -23.96 6.29
C SER A 215 -3.36 -22.65 5.90
N VAL A 216 -2.36 -22.78 5.03
CA VAL A 216 -1.63 -21.63 4.46
C VAL A 216 -1.59 -21.77 2.95
N GLU A 217 -2.07 -20.73 2.26
CA GLU A 217 -1.95 -20.56 0.82
C GLU A 217 -0.94 -19.45 0.53
N ASN A 218 0.18 -19.79 -0.10
CA ASN A 218 1.26 -18.86 -0.39
C ASN A 218 1.19 -18.38 -1.83
N ASN A 219 0.71 -17.16 -2.03
CA ASN A 219 0.62 -16.46 -3.30
C ASN A 219 1.66 -15.32 -3.38
N LEU A 220 2.79 -15.46 -2.69
CA LEU A 220 3.90 -14.52 -2.79
C LEU A 220 4.65 -14.74 -4.11
N SER A 221 4.87 -13.67 -4.84
CA SER A 221 5.72 -13.67 -6.03
C SER A 221 7.13 -13.21 -5.66
N THR A 222 8.13 -13.76 -6.33
CA THR A 222 9.50 -13.27 -6.22
C THR A 222 9.77 -12.26 -7.34
N GLY A 223 10.33 -11.11 -7.01
CA GLY A 223 10.73 -10.12 -7.98
C GLY A 223 11.91 -9.31 -7.45
N PRO A 224 12.83 -8.87 -8.33
CA PRO A 224 13.94 -8.04 -7.88
C PRO A 224 13.38 -6.73 -7.31
N MET A 225 13.59 -6.51 -6.03
CA MET A 225 13.37 -5.20 -5.38
C MET A 225 14.49 -4.21 -5.74
N SER A 226 15.57 -4.70 -6.31
CA SER A 226 16.75 -3.94 -6.69
C SER A 226 16.93 -3.95 -8.20
N GLY A 227 16.94 -2.79 -8.80
CA GLY A 227 17.32 -2.69 -10.20
C GLY A 227 16.94 -1.40 -10.89
N VAL A 228 17.05 -0.27 -10.20
CA VAL A 228 17.42 0.97 -10.89
C VAL A 228 18.86 1.23 -10.44
N PRO A 229 19.85 1.06 -11.31
CA PRO A 229 21.19 1.59 -11.04
C PRO A 229 21.07 3.09 -10.87
N LEU A 230 21.69 3.62 -9.84
CA LEU A 230 21.88 5.05 -9.59
C LEU A 230 22.57 5.72 -10.77
#